data_4b4b05025440680408c9118401851a67
#
_entry.id   4b4b05025440680408c9118401851a67
#
_cell.length_a   1.000
_cell.length_b   1.000
_cell.length_c   1.000
_cell.angle_alpha   90.00
_cell.angle_beta   90.00
_cell.angle_gamma   90.00
#
_symmetry.space_group_name_H-M   'P 1'
#
loop_
_entity.id
_entity.type
_entity.pdbx_description
1 polymer ?
#
loop_
_entity_poly.entity_id
_entity_poly.type
_entity_poly.pdbx_seq_one_letter_code
_entity_poly.pdbx_strand_id
1 'polypeptide(L)'
;MADLIVVCGAAGALGQAVVAELAGHRLDVAAVARHQPDPNLVPDPTTTSPLLHRLGADLSDPEDVERLWAEIDELGQVAALVNLVGGFAGGAVTNTDVTTYRSLIELNLSTTWWVCRAAARRLSGQGRGAILNVGSRTALHGGAGAAAYAVAKAGVLKLTEVLAAELAPSHVRVNAVLPGVIDTPANRASMGKTALAGAVPPEAIAKVISFLVSEQAWPISGAAIPVYGWG
;
A
#
# COMPACT_ATOMS: atom_id res chain seq x y z
N MET A 1 0.52 18.77 -16.60
CA MET A 1 -0.13 18.54 -15.30
C MET A 1 0.86 17.74 -14.46
N ALA A 2 0.96 18.04 -13.18
CA ALA A 2 1.82 17.27 -12.29
C ALA A 2 1.27 15.83 -12.17
N ASP A 3 2.16 14.86 -12.01
CA ASP A 3 1.78 13.45 -11.85
C ASP A 3 1.23 13.24 -10.43
N LEU A 4 -0.02 12.79 -10.32
CA LEU A 4 -0.70 12.53 -9.04
C LEU A 4 -0.43 11.09 -8.58
N ILE A 5 0.03 10.92 -7.35
CA ILE A 5 0.20 9.61 -6.72
C ILE A 5 -0.89 9.40 -5.67
N VAL A 6 -1.66 8.33 -5.81
CA VAL A 6 -2.69 7.94 -4.85
C VAL A 6 -2.07 7.05 -3.78
N VAL A 7 -2.18 7.43 -2.50
CA VAL A 7 -1.68 6.65 -1.37
C VAL A 7 -2.86 6.21 -0.50
N CYS A 8 -3.26 4.96 -0.60
CA CYS A 8 -4.29 4.35 0.23
C CYS A 8 -3.69 3.84 1.55
N GLY A 9 -4.34 4.15 2.68
CA GLY A 9 -3.82 3.85 4.01
C GLY A 9 -2.84 4.92 4.53
N ALA A 10 -2.97 6.15 4.04
CA ALA A 10 -2.09 7.28 4.33
C ALA A 10 -1.99 7.66 5.81
N ALA A 11 -3.02 7.38 6.64
CA ALA A 11 -3.01 7.67 8.07
C ALA A 11 -2.16 6.70 8.92
N GLY A 12 -1.79 5.52 8.38
CA GLY A 12 -0.92 4.57 9.06
C GLY A 12 0.54 5.05 9.15
N ALA A 13 1.34 4.46 10.05
CA ALA A 13 2.73 4.85 10.23
C ALA A 13 3.57 4.75 8.93
N LEU A 14 3.39 3.67 8.16
CA LEU A 14 4.03 3.55 6.84
C LEU A 14 3.44 4.56 5.85
N GLY A 15 2.13 4.81 5.90
CA GLY A 15 1.45 5.77 5.03
C GLY A 15 1.98 7.18 5.18
N GLN A 16 2.15 7.63 6.41
CA GLN A 16 2.73 8.95 6.72
C GLN A 16 4.16 9.09 6.18
N ALA A 17 5.00 8.07 6.37
CA ALA A 17 6.36 8.06 5.84
C ALA A 17 6.38 8.10 4.30
N VAL A 18 5.48 7.36 3.63
CA VAL A 18 5.37 7.36 2.17
C VAL A 18 4.90 8.71 1.65
N VAL A 19 3.87 9.30 2.27
CA VAL A 19 3.38 10.63 1.88
C VAL A 19 4.49 11.69 2.03
N ALA A 20 5.24 11.65 3.14
CA ALA A 20 6.36 12.56 3.38
C ALA A 20 7.47 12.40 2.33
N GLU A 21 7.84 11.16 2.00
CA GLU A 21 8.88 10.86 1.00
C GLU A 21 8.46 11.37 -0.38
N LEU A 22 7.22 11.08 -0.83
CA LEU A 22 6.71 11.52 -2.13
C LEU A 22 6.60 13.04 -2.23
N ALA A 23 6.10 13.70 -1.17
CA ALA A 23 6.03 15.14 -1.09
C ALA A 23 7.42 15.80 -1.15
N GLY A 24 8.43 15.17 -0.55
CA GLY A 24 9.84 15.60 -0.64
C GLY A 24 10.37 15.61 -2.08
N HIS A 25 9.83 14.77 -2.96
CA HIS A 25 10.13 14.73 -4.40
C HIS A 25 9.26 15.67 -5.25
N ARG A 26 8.43 16.51 -4.63
CA ARG A 26 7.51 17.47 -5.28
C ARG A 26 6.46 16.80 -6.17
N LEU A 27 6.00 15.62 -5.77
CA LEU A 27 4.91 14.90 -6.42
C LEU A 27 3.58 15.28 -5.77
N ASP A 28 2.53 15.45 -6.56
CA ASP A 28 1.19 15.64 -6.04
C ASP A 28 0.69 14.32 -5.42
N VAL A 29 0.08 14.38 -4.24
CA VAL A 29 -0.34 13.20 -3.49
C VAL A 29 -1.81 13.29 -3.10
N ALA A 30 -2.59 12.28 -3.49
CA ALA A 30 -3.91 12.01 -2.94
C ALA A 30 -3.78 11.03 -1.77
N ALA A 31 -3.81 11.54 -0.55
CA ALA A 31 -3.68 10.78 0.68
C ALA A 31 -5.05 10.28 1.13
N VAL A 32 -5.29 8.96 1.00
CA VAL A 32 -6.59 8.33 1.28
C VAL A 32 -6.53 7.57 2.60
N ALA A 33 -7.55 7.81 3.47
CA ALA A 33 -7.76 7.08 4.71
C ALA A 33 -9.25 6.85 4.93
N ARG A 34 -9.62 5.93 5.84
CA ARG A 34 -11.04 5.65 6.16
C ARG A 34 -11.79 6.88 6.70
N HIS A 35 -11.12 7.68 7.51
CA HIS A 35 -11.57 9.00 7.93
C HIS A 35 -10.55 10.01 7.39
N GLN A 36 -10.98 11.23 7.08
CA GLN A 36 -10.04 12.25 6.61
C GLN A 36 -8.82 12.28 7.54
N PRO A 37 -7.60 12.18 6.99
CA PRO A 37 -6.40 12.20 7.82
C PRO A 37 -6.37 13.47 8.67
N ASP A 38 -5.99 13.33 9.95
CA ASP A 38 -5.77 14.47 10.84
C ASP A 38 -4.87 15.49 10.12
N PRO A 39 -5.28 16.76 10.00
CA PRO A 39 -4.46 17.80 9.37
C PRO A 39 -3.07 17.95 10.00
N ASN A 40 -2.89 17.54 11.25
CA ASN A 40 -1.61 17.57 11.95
C ASN A 40 -0.71 16.34 11.70
N LEU A 41 -1.22 15.29 11.02
CA LEU A 41 -0.48 14.07 10.73
C LEU A 41 0.32 14.12 9.43
N VAL A 42 0.32 15.23 8.74
CA VAL A 42 1.05 15.42 7.49
C VAL A 42 2.03 16.59 7.67
N PRO A 43 3.26 16.51 7.11
CA PRO A 43 4.24 17.58 7.24
C PRO A 43 3.67 18.94 6.87
N ASP A 44 4.11 19.96 7.59
CA ASP A 44 3.75 21.37 7.46
C ASP A 44 3.64 21.81 5.98
N PRO A 45 2.48 22.34 5.55
CA PRO A 45 2.29 22.87 4.19
C PRO A 45 3.18 24.08 3.84
N THR A 46 3.97 24.59 4.78
CA THR A 46 4.98 25.65 4.52
C THR A 46 6.22 25.16 3.79
N THR A 47 6.47 23.85 3.73
CA THR A 47 7.37 23.29 2.74
C THR A 47 6.67 23.36 1.39
N THR A 48 7.24 24.02 0.43
CA THR A 48 6.83 24.26 -0.97
C THR A 48 6.47 22.96 -1.74
N SER A 49 5.71 22.08 -1.12
CA SER A 49 5.23 20.85 -1.72
C SER A 49 4.05 21.15 -2.64
N PRO A 50 3.99 20.56 -3.80
CA PRO A 50 2.80 20.51 -4.61
C PRO A 50 1.63 19.93 -3.83
N LEU A 51 0.46 19.91 -4.38
CA LEU A 51 -0.80 19.74 -3.68
C LEU A 51 -0.90 18.40 -2.92
N LEU A 52 -1.19 18.45 -1.63
CA LEU A 52 -1.56 17.30 -0.83
C LEU A 52 -3.09 17.29 -0.65
N HIS A 53 -3.76 16.37 -1.35
CA HIS A 53 -5.19 16.16 -1.24
C HIS A 53 -5.48 15.12 -0.17
N ARG A 54 -6.39 15.42 0.77
CA ARG A 54 -6.82 14.50 1.83
C ARG A 54 -8.21 14.00 1.54
N LEU A 55 -8.34 12.70 1.31
CA LEU A 55 -9.59 12.06 0.91
C LEU A 55 -10.00 10.99 1.93
N GLY A 56 -11.30 10.83 2.10
CA GLY A 56 -11.90 9.83 2.99
C GLY A 56 -12.70 8.81 2.20
N ALA A 57 -12.42 7.50 2.42
CA ALA A 57 -13.22 6.43 1.82
C ALA A 57 -13.12 5.13 2.61
N ASP A 58 -14.20 4.35 2.64
CA ASP A 58 -14.16 2.95 3.06
C ASP A 58 -13.78 2.07 1.87
N LEU A 59 -12.50 1.67 1.83
CA LEU A 59 -11.97 0.87 0.73
C LEU A 59 -12.43 -0.60 0.75
N SER A 60 -13.21 -1.03 1.75
CA SER A 60 -13.90 -2.31 1.74
C SER A 60 -15.21 -2.29 0.96
N ASP A 61 -15.77 -1.10 0.72
CA ASP A 61 -16.96 -0.89 -0.10
C ASP A 61 -16.57 -0.54 -1.55
N PRO A 62 -16.91 -1.40 -2.53
CA PRO A 62 -16.61 -1.15 -3.94
C PRO A 62 -17.26 0.12 -4.49
N GLU A 63 -18.43 0.51 -4.00
CA GLU A 63 -19.14 1.72 -4.45
C GLU A 63 -18.43 2.97 -3.93
N ASP A 64 -17.96 2.92 -2.69
CA ASP A 64 -17.17 4.01 -2.10
C ASP A 64 -15.80 4.17 -2.79
N VAL A 65 -15.19 3.05 -3.20
CA VAL A 65 -13.97 3.07 -4.02
C VAL A 65 -14.23 3.76 -5.37
N GLU A 66 -15.30 3.44 -6.07
CA GLU A 66 -15.58 4.09 -7.39
C GLU A 66 -15.89 5.59 -7.21
N ARG A 67 -16.60 5.99 -6.14
CA ARG A 67 -16.82 7.40 -5.79
C ARG A 67 -15.52 8.13 -5.50
N LEU A 68 -14.64 7.54 -4.67
CA LEU A 68 -13.31 8.07 -4.38
C LEU A 68 -12.50 8.30 -5.67
N TRP A 69 -12.50 7.34 -6.58
CA TRP A 69 -11.74 7.46 -7.80
C TRP A 69 -12.33 8.50 -8.76
N ALA A 70 -13.65 8.70 -8.77
CA ALA A 70 -14.25 9.82 -9.50
C ALA A 70 -13.79 11.18 -8.95
N GLU A 71 -13.66 11.32 -7.62
CA GLU A 71 -13.12 12.52 -6.98
C GLU A 71 -11.62 12.70 -7.32
N ILE A 72 -10.84 11.63 -7.34
CA ILE A 72 -9.41 11.67 -7.73
C ILE A 72 -9.24 12.10 -9.19
N ASP A 73 -10.10 11.63 -10.10
CA ASP A 73 -10.05 11.99 -11.52
C ASP A 73 -10.20 13.51 -11.76
N GLU A 74 -10.90 14.24 -10.86
CA GLU A 74 -11.00 15.71 -10.90
C GLU A 74 -9.74 16.43 -10.41
N LEU A 75 -8.87 15.76 -9.65
CA LEU A 75 -7.64 16.34 -9.13
C LEU A 75 -6.49 16.35 -10.15
N GLY A 76 -6.45 15.38 -11.05
CA GLY A 76 -5.41 15.27 -12.06
C GLY A 76 -5.19 13.88 -12.60
N GLN A 77 -4.18 13.75 -13.45
CA GLN A 77 -3.83 12.46 -14.05
C GLN A 77 -3.04 11.61 -13.03
N VAL A 78 -3.56 10.43 -12.70
CA VAL A 78 -2.90 9.51 -11.78
C VAL A 78 -1.70 8.85 -12.47
N ALA A 79 -0.52 8.98 -11.88
CA ALA A 79 0.71 8.31 -12.32
C ALA A 79 0.93 6.98 -11.59
N ALA A 80 0.55 6.90 -10.31
CA ALA A 80 0.71 5.67 -9.55
C ALA A 80 -0.32 5.51 -8.43
N LEU A 81 -0.58 4.23 -8.08
CA LEU A 81 -1.25 3.82 -6.85
C LEU A 81 -0.23 3.20 -5.90
N VAL A 82 -0.22 3.64 -4.65
CA VAL A 82 0.46 3.00 -3.52
C VAL A 82 -0.59 2.51 -2.53
N ASN A 83 -0.80 1.20 -2.48
CA ASN A 83 -1.80 0.58 -1.59
C ASN A 83 -1.14 0.00 -0.34
N LEU A 84 -1.28 0.70 0.77
CA LEU A 84 -0.73 0.35 2.08
C LEU A 84 -1.79 -0.20 3.05
N VAL A 85 -3.03 -0.36 2.59
CA VAL A 85 -4.13 -0.82 3.45
C VAL A 85 -3.89 -2.26 3.87
N GLY A 86 -4.09 -2.50 5.16
CA GLY A 86 -3.98 -3.81 5.74
C GLY A 86 -3.92 -3.77 7.25
N GLY A 87 -4.04 -4.94 7.85
CA GLY A 87 -3.95 -5.12 9.29
C GLY A 87 -3.54 -6.54 9.63
N PHE A 88 -3.08 -6.73 10.85
CA PHE A 88 -2.60 -8.00 11.35
C PHE A 88 -3.44 -8.49 12.54
N ALA A 89 -3.79 -9.75 12.51
CA ALA A 89 -4.18 -10.51 13.70
C ALA A 89 -3.54 -11.89 13.64
N GLY A 90 -2.96 -12.31 14.75
CA GLY A 90 -2.40 -13.64 14.89
C GLY A 90 -3.49 -14.70 15.09
N GLY A 91 -3.18 -15.95 14.76
CA GLY A 91 -4.03 -17.10 15.00
C GLY A 91 -3.54 -18.32 14.22
N ALA A 92 -3.55 -19.50 14.87
CA ALA A 92 -3.40 -20.77 14.17
C ALA A 92 -4.69 -21.09 13.41
N VAL A 93 -4.62 -21.91 12.36
CA VAL A 93 -5.81 -22.31 11.56
C VAL A 93 -6.92 -22.86 12.45
N THR A 94 -6.57 -23.70 13.43
CA THR A 94 -7.52 -24.33 14.34
C THR A 94 -8.22 -23.39 15.32
N ASN A 95 -7.63 -22.21 15.57
CA ASN A 95 -8.08 -21.27 16.59
C ASN A 95 -8.56 -19.93 16.02
N THR A 96 -8.46 -19.77 14.69
CA THR A 96 -8.96 -18.55 14.02
C THR A 96 -10.47 -18.70 13.80
N ASP A 97 -11.25 -17.86 14.47
CA ASP A 97 -12.70 -17.83 14.29
C ASP A 97 -13.10 -17.22 12.94
N VAL A 98 -14.37 -17.44 12.56
CA VAL A 98 -14.93 -17.01 11.27
C VAL A 98 -14.88 -15.49 11.10
N THR A 99 -15.10 -14.73 12.17
CA THR A 99 -15.10 -13.27 12.15
C THR A 99 -13.70 -12.73 11.89
N THR A 100 -12.71 -13.22 12.62
CA THR A 100 -11.30 -12.87 12.43
C THR A 100 -10.82 -13.24 11.03
N TYR A 101 -11.16 -14.46 10.54
CA TYR A 101 -10.82 -14.87 9.18
C TYR A 101 -11.40 -13.90 8.14
N ARG A 102 -12.73 -13.65 8.19
CA ARG A 102 -13.41 -12.76 7.24
C ARG A 102 -12.83 -11.34 7.28
N SER A 103 -12.62 -10.79 8.47
CA SER A 103 -12.04 -9.46 8.63
C SER A 103 -10.64 -9.33 8.03
N LEU A 104 -9.79 -10.35 8.19
CA LEU A 104 -8.44 -10.34 7.62
C LEU A 104 -8.44 -10.46 6.10
N ILE A 105 -9.31 -11.30 5.53
CA ILE A 105 -9.49 -11.41 4.07
C ILE A 105 -10.02 -10.06 3.52
N GLU A 106 -11.06 -9.53 4.14
CA GLU A 106 -11.67 -8.26 3.71
C GLU A 106 -10.66 -7.12 3.75
N LEU A 107 -10.02 -6.90 4.90
CA LEU A 107 -9.10 -5.79 5.11
C LEU A 107 -7.84 -5.88 4.24
N ASN A 108 -7.29 -7.08 4.02
CA ASN A 108 -5.99 -7.21 3.32
C ASN A 108 -6.12 -7.57 1.84
N LEU A 109 -7.12 -8.38 1.45
CA LEU A 109 -7.24 -8.89 0.09
C LEU A 109 -8.37 -8.20 -0.68
N SER A 110 -9.60 -8.16 -0.14
CA SER A 110 -10.72 -7.55 -0.86
C SER A 110 -10.51 -6.06 -1.08
N THR A 111 -10.05 -5.30 -0.07
CA THR A 111 -9.72 -3.88 -0.25
C THR A 111 -8.65 -3.69 -1.32
N THR A 112 -7.59 -4.52 -1.31
CA THR A 112 -6.55 -4.46 -2.33
C THR A 112 -7.11 -4.73 -3.72
N TRP A 113 -8.00 -5.71 -3.85
CA TRP A 113 -8.67 -6.04 -5.12
C TRP A 113 -9.45 -4.83 -5.67
N TRP A 114 -10.31 -4.21 -4.85
CA TRP A 114 -11.15 -3.10 -5.30
C TRP A 114 -10.34 -1.88 -5.72
N VAL A 115 -9.37 -1.50 -4.92
CA VAL A 115 -8.50 -0.35 -5.18
C VAL A 115 -7.63 -0.58 -6.42
N CYS A 116 -7.02 -1.77 -6.55
CA CYS A 116 -6.22 -2.12 -7.73
C CYS A 116 -7.07 -2.20 -9.01
N ARG A 117 -8.30 -2.75 -8.94
CA ARG A 117 -9.23 -2.79 -10.07
C ARG A 117 -9.56 -1.38 -10.57
N ALA A 118 -9.85 -0.45 -9.68
CA ALA A 118 -10.17 0.93 -10.04
C ALA A 118 -8.97 1.67 -10.64
N ALA A 119 -7.76 1.49 -10.07
CA ALA A 119 -6.51 2.03 -10.61
C ALA A 119 -6.17 1.43 -11.98
N ALA A 120 -6.26 0.09 -12.12
CA ALA A 120 -5.92 -0.61 -13.35
C ALA A 120 -6.74 -0.12 -14.55
N ARG A 121 -8.05 0.13 -14.37
CA ARG A 121 -8.92 0.67 -15.43
C ARG A 121 -8.44 2.03 -15.94
N ARG A 122 -7.96 2.90 -15.05
CA ARG A 122 -7.51 4.25 -15.40
C ARG A 122 -6.12 4.24 -16.03
N LEU A 123 -5.19 3.54 -15.39
CA LEU A 123 -3.80 3.47 -15.84
C LEU A 123 -3.69 2.76 -17.19
N SER A 124 -4.45 1.69 -17.44
CA SER A 124 -4.45 0.99 -18.73
C SER A 124 -4.89 1.91 -19.88
N GLY A 125 -5.86 2.79 -19.65
CA GLY A 125 -6.30 3.78 -20.63
C GLY A 125 -5.28 4.88 -20.93
N GLN A 126 -4.32 5.10 -20.01
CA GLN A 126 -3.27 6.12 -20.14
C GLN A 126 -2.01 5.59 -20.86
N GLY A 127 -1.82 4.27 -20.93
CA GLY A 127 -0.63 3.66 -21.53
C GLY A 127 0.65 3.86 -20.71
N ARG A 128 0.53 4.17 -19.41
CA ARG A 128 1.64 4.30 -18.45
C ARG A 128 1.14 4.24 -17.02
N GLY A 129 2.00 3.90 -16.08
CA GLY A 129 1.69 3.99 -14.65
C GLY A 129 2.38 2.94 -13.80
N ALA A 130 2.14 3.02 -12.50
CA ALA A 130 2.62 2.03 -11.54
C ALA A 130 1.57 1.73 -10.46
N ILE A 131 1.49 0.46 -10.06
CA ILE A 131 0.73 0.02 -8.89
C ILE A 131 1.71 -0.65 -7.93
N LEU A 132 1.71 -0.21 -6.68
CA LEU A 132 2.49 -0.82 -5.62
C LEU A 132 1.59 -1.32 -4.51
N ASN A 133 1.71 -2.60 -4.19
CA ASN A 133 1.02 -3.26 -3.09
C ASN A 133 1.96 -3.55 -1.93
N VAL A 134 1.42 -3.70 -0.72
CA VAL A 134 2.16 -4.16 0.44
C VAL A 134 1.75 -5.58 0.79
N GLY A 135 2.64 -6.52 0.48
CA GLY A 135 2.56 -7.89 0.92
C GLY A 135 3.07 -8.06 2.36
N SER A 136 3.72 -9.17 2.62
CA SER A 136 4.38 -9.48 3.89
C SER A 136 5.40 -10.60 3.67
N ARG A 137 6.44 -10.67 4.49
CA ARG A 137 7.35 -11.82 4.56
C ARG A 137 6.59 -13.14 4.75
N THR A 138 5.52 -13.13 5.55
CA THR A 138 4.69 -14.31 5.81
C THR A 138 3.91 -14.83 4.60
N ALA A 139 3.77 -14.03 3.56
CA ALA A 139 3.15 -14.43 2.30
C ALA A 139 4.02 -15.40 1.47
N LEU A 140 5.35 -15.30 1.60
CA LEU A 140 6.32 -16.17 0.95
C LEU A 140 6.79 -17.30 1.87
N HIS A 141 7.01 -17.00 3.14
CA HIS A 141 7.54 -17.92 4.11
C HIS A 141 6.48 -18.17 5.17
N GLY A 142 5.77 -19.28 5.06
CA GLY A 142 4.76 -19.67 6.04
C GLY A 142 5.35 -19.70 7.45
N GLY A 143 4.54 -19.33 8.42
CA GLY A 143 4.89 -19.36 9.83
C GLY A 143 3.69 -19.71 10.68
N ALA A 144 3.91 -20.40 11.79
CA ALA A 144 2.83 -20.69 12.74
C ALA A 144 2.27 -19.40 13.35
N GLY A 145 0.97 -19.36 13.62
CA GLY A 145 0.33 -18.28 14.35
C GLY A 145 -0.09 -17.06 13.55
N ALA A 146 -0.10 -17.11 12.20
CA ALA A 146 -0.57 -16.02 11.35
C ALA A 146 -1.32 -16.50 10.11
N ALA A 147 -2.10 -17.60 10.23
CA ALA A 147 -2.61 -18.33 9.09
C ALA A 147 -3.49 -17.50 8.15
N ALA A 148 -4.57 -16.88 8.64
CA ALA A 148 -5.48 -16.12 7.80
C ALA A 148 -4.82 -14.87 7.20
N TYR A 149 -3.95 -14.21 7.96
CA TYR A 149 -3.15 -13.09 7.47
C TYR A 149 -2.20 -13.49 6.35
N ALA A 150 -1.46 -14.60 6.54
CA ALA A 150 -0.53 -15.10 5.52
C ALA A 150 -1.24 -15.47 4.21
N VAL A 151 -2.42 -16.12 4.30
CA VAL A 151 -3.26 -16.46 3.14
C VAL A 151 -3.72 -15.17 2.42
N ALA A 152 -4.23 -14.19 3.17
CA ALA A 152 -4.66 -12.92 2.57
C ALA A 152 -3.49 -12.21 1.85
N LYS A 153 -2.31 -12.14 2.48
CA LYS A 153 -1.13 -11.50 1.89
C LYS A 153 -0.53 -12.31 0.73
N ALA A 154 -0.63 -13.63 0.74
CA ALA A 154 -0.30 -14.46 -0.42
C ALA A 154 -1.23 -14.17 -1.61
N GLY A 155 -2.52 -13.97 -1.34
CA GLY A 155 -3.48 -13.49 -2.34
C GLY A 155 -3.10 -12.14 -2.96
N VAL A 156 -2.60 -11.19 -2.15
CA VAL A 156 -2.09 -9.90 -2.64
C VAL A 156 -0.90 -10.08 -3.58
N LEU A 157 0.03 -11.00 -3.28
CA LEU A 157 1.16 -11.28 -4.18
C LEU A 157 0.68 -11.89 -5.49
N LYS A 158 -0.25 -12.85 -5.43
CA LYS A 158 -0.79 -13.45 -6.66
C LYS A 158 -1.55 -12.41 -7.49
N LEU A 159 -2.33 -11.53 -6.87
CA LEU A 159 -3.00 -10.42 -7.56
C LEU A 159 -1.97 -9.49 -8.23
N THR A 160 -0.87 -9.19 -7.56
CA THR A 160 0.23 -8.38 -8.10
C THR A 160 0.82 -8.99 -9.38
N GLU A 161 1.11 -10.30 -9.38
CA GLU A 161 1.62 -11.02 -10.55
C GLU A 161 0.62 -11.02 -11.72
N VAL A 162 -0.66 -11.29 -11.44
CA VAL A 162 -1.71 -11.33 -12.46
C VAL A 162 -1.89 -9.96 -13.09
N LEU A 163 -2.02 -8.90 -12.27
CA LEU A 163 -2.17 -7.54 -12.77
C LEU A 163 -0.94 -7.07 -13.56
N ALA A 164 0.26 -7.46 -13.15
CA ALA A 164 1.47 -7.14 -13.92
C ALA A 164 1.43 -7.73 -15.33
N ALA A 165 0.96 -8.97 -15.47
CA ALA A 165 0.81 -9.63 -16.76
C ALA A 165 -0.31 -8.99 -17.60
N GLU A 166 -1.48 -8.71 -17.00
CA GLU A 166 -2.64 -8.11 -17.68
C GLU A 166 -2.36 -6.68 -18.16
N LEU A 167 -1.59 -5.91 -17.39
CA LEU A 167 -1.32 -4.49 -17.65
C LEU A 167 -0.02 -4.23 -18.43
N ALA A 168 0.80 -5.25 -18.66
CA ALA A 168 2.03 -5.13 -19.44
C ALA A 168 1.83 -4.52 -20.84
N PRO A 169 0.78 -4.89 -21.62
CA PRO A 169 0.52 -4.27 -22.92
C PRO A 169 0.20 -2.77 -22.84
N SER A 170 -0.24 -2.30 -21.68
CA SER A 170 -0.52 -0.88 -21.39
C SER A 170 0.67 -0.16 -20.73
N HIS A 171 1.84 -0.76 -20.68
CA HIS A 171 3.04 -0.20 -20.03
C HIS A 171 2.82 0.22 -18.56
N VAL A 172 1.92 -0.45 -17.84
CA VAL A 172 1.67 -0.25 -16.42
C VAL A 172 2.40 -1.33 -15.63
N ARG A 173 3.23 -0.91 -14.68
CA ARG A 173 4.00 -1.81 -13.81
C ARG A 173 3.22 -2.10 -12.53
N VAL A 174 3.27 -3.34 -12.08
CA VAL A 174 2.64 -3.74 -10.80
C VAL A 174 3.63 -4.53 -9.97
N ASN A 175 3.96 -4.04 -8.78
CA ASN A 175 4.91 -4.68 -7.87
C ASN A 175 4.36 -4.75 -6.45
N ALA A 176 4.98 -5.56 -5.61
CA ALA A 176 4.73 -5.58 -4.17
C ALA A 176 6.04 -5.44 -3.39
N VAL A 177 6.01 -4.69 -2.29
CA VAL A 177 7.05 -4.78 -1.26
C VAL A 177 6.59 -5.73 -0.16
N LEU A 178 7.54 -6.48 0.41
CA LEU A 178 7.29 -7.41 1.49
C LEU A 178 8.08 -6.97 2.73
N PRO A 179 7.48 -6.18 3.60
CA PRO A 179 8.11 -5.87 4.87
C PRO A 179 8.22 -7.11 5.76
N GLY A 180 9.28 -7.15 6.56
CA GLY A 180 9.32 -7.93 7.80
C GLY A 180 8.55 -7.20 8.90
N VAL A 181 9.14 -7.09 10.08
CA VAL A 181 8.58 -6.23 11.14
C VAL A 181 8.90 -4.77 10.81
N ILE A 182 7.87 -3.93 10.82
CA ILE A 182 8.04 -2.49 10.63
C ILE A 182 8.19 -1.83 12.01
N ASP A 183 9.16 -0.96 12.17
CA ASP A 183 9.41 -0.25 13.41
C ASP A 183 8.40 0.89 13.63
N THR A 184 7.22 0.52 14.12
CA THR A 184 6.12 1.46 14.39
C THR A 184 5.84 1.57 15.89
N PRO A 185 5.23 2.67 16.36
CA PRO A 185 4.78 2.79 17.75
C PRO A 185 3.89 1.63 18.20
N ALA A 186 2.97 1.17 17.34
CA ALA A 186 2.08 0.04 17.63
C ALA A 186 2.85 -1.27 17.81
N ASN A 187 3.82 -1.56 16.94
CA ASN A 187 4.66 -2.75 17.05
C ASN A 187 5.59 -2.67 18.26
N ARG A 188 6.16 -1.49 18.57
CA ARG A 188 6.95 -1.29 19.79
C ARG A 188 6.14 -1.54 21.06
N ALA A 189 4.85 -1.19 21.05
CA ALA A 189 3.97 -1.39 22.22
C ALA A 189 3.53 -2.86 22.37
N SER A 190 3.41 -3.63 21.29
CA SER A 190 2.84 -4.99 21.29
C SER A 190 3.88 -6.10 21.20
N MET A 191 5.10 -5.82 20.71
CA MET A 191 6.13 -6.83 20.45
C MET A 191 7.30 -6.72 21.43
N GLY A 192 7.90 -7.86 21.77
CA GLY A 192 9.10 -7.89 22.59
C GLY A 192 10.35 -7.40 21.85
N LYS A 193 11.39 -6.99 22.61
CA LYS A 193 12.65 -6.46 22.06
C LYS A 193 13.30 -7.35 21.01
N THR A 194 13.24 -8.67 21.20
CA THR A 194 13.81 -9.64 20.24
C THR A 194 13.10 -9.62 18.88
N ALA A 195 11.78 -9.46 18.88
CA ALA A 195 10.99 -9.37 17.63
C ALA A 195 11.22 -8.04 16.89
N LEU A 196 11.63 -7.01 17.59
CA LEU A 196 11.96 -5.70 17.03
C LEU A 196 13.43 -5.57 16.59
N ALA A 197 14.28 -6.54 16.95
CA ALA A 197 15.69 -6.54 16.57
C ALA A 197 15.82 -6.75 15.05
N GLY A 198 15.93 -5.87 14.24
CA GLY A 198 15.91 -5.97 12.77
C GLY A 198 14.64 -5.40 12.13
N ALA A 199 13.75 -4.79 12.94
CA ALA A 199 12.61 -4.06 12.41
C ALA A 199 13.06 -2.90 11.52
N VAL A 200 12.36 -2.73 10.40
CA VAL A 200 12.72 -1.73 9.39
C VAL A 200 11.95 -0.44 9.65
N PRO A 201 12.61 0.73 9.70
CA PRO A 201 11.91 2.00 9.83
C PRO A 201 10.97 2.25 8.64
N PRO A 202 9.77 2.82 8.88
CA PRO A 202 8.83 3.18 7.80
C PRO A 202 9.47 4.02 6.69
N GLU A 203 10.36 4.95 7.04
CA GLU A 203 11.06 5.85 6.11
C GLU A 203 11.99 5.08 5.16
N ALA A 204 12.61 4.00 5.61
CA ALA A 204 13.44 3.16 4.76
C ALA A 204 12.58 2.38 3.73
N ILE A 205 11.41 1.91 4.14
CA ILE A 205 10.44 1.26 3.25
C ILE A 205 9.86 2.29 2.26
N ALA A 206 9.57 3.50 2.71
CA ALA A 206 9.04 4.59 1.89
C ALA A 206 9.98 4.93 0.72
N LYS A 207 11.29 4.95 0.92
CA LYS A 207 12.29 5.14 -0.14
C LYS A 207 12.24 4.05 -1.20
N VAL A 208 12.09 2.79 -0.81
CA VAL A 208 11.93 1.68 -1.75
C VAL A 208 10.63 1.83 -2.54
N ILE A 209 9.55 2.22 -1.88
CA ILE A 209 8.25 2.47 -2.51
C ILE A 209 8.36 3.62 -3.52
N SER A 210 8.96 4.74 -3.13
CA SER A 210 9.17 5.90 -3.99
C SER A 210 9.96 5.53 -5.26
N PHE A 211 11.04 4.75 -5.11
CA PHE A 211 11.78 4.22 -6.26
C PHE A 211 10.90 3.36 -7.16
N LEU A 212 10.13 2.41 -6.60
CA LEU A 212 9.33 1.45 -7.38
C LEU A 212 8.19 2.10 -8.16
N VAL A 213 7.64 3.23 -7.70
CA VAL A 213 6.63 3.97 -8.44
C VAL A 213 7.22 4.97 -9.44
N SER A 214 8.51 5.27 -9.35
CA SER A 214 9.20 6.19 -10.27
C SER A 214 9.53 5.53 -11.61
N GLU A 215 9.78 6.33 -12.64
CA GLU A 215 10.23 5.89 -13.96
C GLU A 215 11.58 5.13 -13.93
N GLN A 216 12.40 5.34 -12.91
CA GLN A 216 13.68 4.63 -12.76
C GLN A 216 13.51 3.11 -12.58
N ALA A 217 12.35 2.69 -12.07
CA ALA A 217 12.01 1.28 -11.89
C ALA A 217 11.33 0.65 -13.12
N TRP A 218 11.43 1.25 -14.31
CA TRP A 218 10.75 0.79 -15.52
C TRP A 218 10.96 -0.70 -15.87
N PRO A 219 12.11 -1.34 -15.59
CA PRO A 219 12.31 -2.76 -15.93
C PRO A 219 11.68 -3.72 -14.89
N ILE A 220 11.11 -3.21 -13.78
CA ILE A 220 10.63 -4.04 -12.67
C ILE A 220 9.10 -4.07 -12.71
N SER A 221 8.53 -5.25 -13.02
CA SER A 221 7.09 -5.51 -12.95
C SER A 221 6.83 -6.97 -12.58
N GLY A 222 5.78 -7.24 -11.80
CA GLY A 222 5.42 -8.56 -11.30
C GLY A 222 6.27 -9.02 -10.10
N ALA A 223 7.10 -8.15 -9.54
CA ALA A 223 8.05 -8.52 -8.51
C ALA A 223 7.45 -8.39 -7.09
N ALA A 224 7.82 -9.35 -6.24
CA ALA A 224 7.63 -9.33 -4.80
C ALA A 224 8.98 -9.04 -4.13
N ILE A 225 9.17 -7.80 -3.68
CA ILE A 225 10.48 -7.28 -3.27
C ILE A 225 10.63 -7.34 -1.75
N PRO A 226 11.52 -8.18 -1.20
CA PRO A 226 11.79 -8.22 0.23
C PRO A 226 12.36 -6.89 0.74
N VAL A 227 11.79 -6.39 1.85
CA VAL A 227 12.27 -5.22 2.58
C VAL A 227 12.38 -5.60 4.05
N TYR A 228 13.32 -6.49 4.35
CA TYR A 228 13.48 -7.09 5.68
C TYR A 228 14.57 -6.43 6.52
N GLY A 229 15.35 -5.52 5.94
CA GLY A 229 16.55 -5.00 6.59
C GLY A 229 17.60 -6.10 6.76
N TRP A 230 18.09 -6.25 7.99
CA TRP A 230 19.06 -7.26 8.38
C TRP A 230 18.44 -8.44 9.14
N GLY A 231 17.08 -8.54 9.16
CA GLY A 231 16.34 -9.56 9.89
C GLY A 231 15.81 -10.74 9.07
#